data_9769ade7488ce9f6c68e284b56bcaddb
#
_entry.id   9769ade7488ce9f6c68e284b56bcaddb
#
_cell.length_a   1.000
_cell.length_b   1.000
_cell.length_c   1.000
_cell.angle_alpha   90.00
_cell.angle_beta   90.00
_cell.angle_gamma   90.00
#
_symmetry.space_group_name_H-M   'P 1'
#
loop_
_entity.id
_entity.type
_entity.pdbx_description
1 polymer ?
#
loop_
_entity_poly.entity_id
_entity_poly.type
_entity_poly.pdbx_seq_one_letter_code
_entity_poly.pdbx_strand_id
1 'polypeptide(L)'
;GDTVTSNRSSFTIVSLGFSKKIIKRNNAKIGDDIYVTGNLGDSYIGLNILKKKIYIKKKFKNYFINKYYLPDLPIKVLKFIHKFANSSIDISDGLFADLEKLINKQKLGFIINANYLPISKNLCFYLKKKNQKPLNFIGKGDDYQIIFTSSKKNRNYINKLSKRINQKITLIGTITNNYKQRMINRDGKLLKSSNYEGYFHNF
;
A
#
# COMPACT_ATOMS: atom_id res chain seq x y z
N GLY A 1 18.54 19.28 21.39
CA GLY A 1 18.70 19.27 19.94
C GLY A 1 19.70 20.31 19.49
N ASP A 2 20.50 19.96 18.52
CA ASP A 2 21.50 20.89 18.01
C ASP A 2 20.94 21.64 16.81
N THR A 3 21.31 22.92 16.67
CA THR A 3 20.97 23.76 15.53
C THR A 3 22.20 23.94 14.67
N VAL A 4 22.11 23.65 13.42
CA VAL A 4 23.18 23.84 12.45
C VAL A 4 22.80 24.90 11.43
N THR A 5 23.75 25.70 11.01
CA THR A 5 23.54 26.71 9.96
C THR A 5 23.59 26.03 8.60
N SER A 6 22.53 26.24 7.78
CA SER A 6 22.43 25.70 6.44
C SER A 6 21.62 26.64 5.55
N ASN A 7 21.92 26.62 4.24
CA ASN A 7 21.14 27.34 3.23
C ASN A 7 19.78 26.67 2.93
N ARG A 8 19.48 25.52 3.54
CA ARG A 8 18.23 24.77 3.35
C ARG A 8 17.71 24.31 4.70
N SER A 9 16.39 24.38 4.89
CA SER A 9 15.75 23.80 6.06
C SER A 9 15.77 22.27 5.95
N SER A 10 16.20 21.61 7.05
CA SER A 10 16.11 20.15 7.17
C SER A 10 15.45 19.80 8.50
N PHE A 11 14.66 18.72 8.50
CA PHE A 11 14.00 18.19 9.69
C PHE A 11 14.31 16.70 9.79
N THR A 12 14.79 16.29 10.97
CA THR A 12 15.05 14.88 11.26
C THR A 12 14.22 14.46 12.46
N ILE A 13 13.46 13.39 12.31
CA ILE A 13 12.67 12.79 13.40
C ILE A 13 13.23 11.40 13.68
N VAL A 14 13.65 11.16 14.91
CA VAL A 14 14.08 9.83 15.38
C VAL A 14 13.04 9.31 16.36
N SER A 15 12.47 8.12 16.03
CA SER A 15 11.50 7.44 16.89
C SER A 15 12.11 6.16 17.44
N LEU A 16 12.07 6.01 18.77
CA LEU A 16 12.53 4.83 19.50
C LEU A 16 11.32 4.14 20.14
N GLY A 17 11.34 2.80 20.16
CA GLY A 17 10.27 2.03 20.77
C GLY A 17 10.70 0.62 21.14
N PHE A 18 9.92 0.00 22.03
CA PHE A 18 10.14 -1.37 22.50
C PHE A 18 8.97 -2.27 22.07
N SER A 19 9.28 -3.49 21.62
CA SER A 19 8.28 -4.46 21.27
C SER A 19 8.73 -5.89 21.64
N LYS A 20 7.81 -6.68 22.18
CA LYS A 20 8.06 -8.11 22.45
C LYS A 20 8.16 -8.94 21.16
N LYS A 21 7.51 -8.48 20.07
CA LYS A 21 7.51 -9.16 18.77
C LYS A 21 7.58 -8.11 17.66
N ILE A 22 8.67 -8.10 16.93
CA ILE A 22 8.89 -7.23 15.78
C ILE A 22 8.47 -7.98 14.52
N ILE A 23 7.60 -7.36 13.70
CA ILE A 23 7.26 -7.88 12.37
C ILE A 23 8.27 -7.29 11.40
N LYS A 24 9.07 -8.17 10.81
CA LYS A 24 10.15 -7.77 9.89
C LYS A 24 9.69 -7.87 8.43
N ARG A 25 10.36 -7.14 7.53
CA ARG A 25 10.40 -7.49 6.10
C ARG A 25 11.11 -8.83 5.92
N ASN A 26 11.00 -9.43 4.75
CA ASN A 26 11.71 -10.67 4.40
C ASN A 26 11.41 -11.86 5.33
N ASN A 27 10.18 -11.93 5.82
CA ASN A 27 9.68 -13.04 6.63
C ASN A 27 8.35 -13.60 6.08
N ALA A 28 8.04 -13.31 4.84
CA ALA A 28 6.91 -13.89 4.12
C ALA A 28 7.14 -15.40 3.90
N LYS A 29 6.07 -16.17 3.87
CA LYS A 29 6.10 -17.63 3.64
C LYS A 29 5.39 -17.96 2.34
N ILE A 30 5.85 -19.01 1.67
CA ILE A 30 5.16 -19.56 0.49
C ILE A 30 3.72 -19.87 0.86
N GLY A 31 2.79 -19.44 0.00
CA GLY A 31 1.36 -19.64 0.20
C GLY A 31 0.70 -18.65 1.18
N ASP A 32 1.45 -17.71 1.77
CA ASP A 32 0.85 -16.61 2.54
C ASP A 32 -0.08 -15.79 1.67
N ASP A 33 -1.17 -15.37 2.25
CA ASP A 33 -2.03 -14.33 1.70
C ASP A 33 -1.38 -12.95 1.84
N ILE A 34 -1.60 -12.09 0.86
CA ILE A 34 -1.16 -10.69 0.86
C ILE A 34 -2.36 -9.80 1.15
N TYR A 35 -2.22 -8.96 2.16
CA TYR A 35 -3.26 -8.03 2.60
C TYR A 35 -2.78 -6.58 2.50
N VAL A 36 -3.75 -5.68 2.27
CA VAL A 36 -3.55 -4.23 2.33
C VAL A 36 -4.62 -3.60 3.21
N THR A 37 -4.23 -2.62 4.03
CA THR A 37 -5.16 -1.79 4.79
C THR A 37 -5.72 -0.65 3.94
N GLY A 38 -6.88 -0.11 4.31
CA GLY A 38 -7.45 1.11 3.72
C GLY A 38 -7.74 1.06 2.22
N ASN A 39 -7.58 2.19 1.56
CA ASN A 39 -7.72 2.37 0.12
C ASN A 39 -6.41 2.92 -0.47
N LEU A 40 -6.19 2.67 -1.76
CA LEU A 40 -4.98 3.06 -2.48
C LEU A 40 -5.28 4.02 -3.63
N GLY A 41 -4.31 4.88 -3.94
CA GLY A 41 -4.29 5.76 -5.11
C GLY A 41 -4.99 7.11 -4.94
N ASP A 42 -5.65 7.38 -3.82
CA ASP A 42 -6.29 8.66 -3.55
C ASP A 42 -5.26 9.79 -3.41
N SER A 43 -4.16 9.53 -2.71
CA SER A 43 -3.07 10.49 -2.48
C SER A 43 -2.40 10.93 -3.78
N TYR A 44 -2.17 10.01 -4.70
CA TYR A 44 -1.62 10.33 -6.01
C TYR A 44 -2.51 11.27 -6.83
N ILE A 45 -3.83 11.11 -6.77
CA ILE A 45 -4.76 12.07 -7.41
C ILE A 45 -4.62 13.44 -6.74
N GLY A 46 -4.57 13.49 -5.39
CA GLY A 46 -4.36 14.72 -4.63
C GLY A 46 -3.11 15.47 -5.06
N LEU A 47 -1.97 14.78 -5.13
CA LEU A 47 -0.70 15.32 -5.61
C LEU A 47 -0.80 15.88 -7.03
N ASN A 48 -1.45 15.16 -7.95
CA ASN A 48 -1.58 15.62 -9.34
C ASN A 48 -2.54 16.80 -9.50
N ILE A 49 -3.52 16.94 -8.61
CA ILE A 49 -4.36 18.15 -8.55
C ILE A 49 -3.52 19.35 -8.09
N LEU A 50 -2.69 19.19 -7.06
CA LEU A 50 -1.78 20.24 -6.58
C LEU A 50 -0.76 20.64 -7.64
N LYS A 51 -0.23 19.68 -8.38
CA LYS A 51 0.67 19.90 -9.53
C LYS A 51 -0.04 20.43 -10.79
N LYS A 52 -1.35 20.74 -10.71
CA LYS A 52 -2.19 21.21 -11.84
C LYS A 52 -2.21 20.24 -13.04
N LYS A 53 -1.90 18.96 -12.84
CA LYS A 53 -1.94 17.91 -13.88
C LYS A 53 -3.33 17.26 -14.03
N ILE A 54 -4.15 17.35 -12.99
CA ILE A 54 -5.52 16.80 -12.95
C ILE A 54 -6.49 17.91 -12.57
N TYR A 55 -7.54 18.08 -13.39
CA TYR A 55 -8.65 18.99 -13.11
C TYR A 55 -9.91 18.17 -12.79
N ILE A 56 -10.50 18.45 -11.61
CA ILE A 56 -11.67 17.75 -11.10
C ILE A 56 -12.64 18.76 -10.47
N LYS A 57 -13.93 18.41 -10.40
CA LYS A 57 -14.94 19.26 -9.75
C LYS A 57 -14.58 19.55 -8.29
N LYS A 58 -14.87 20.78 -7.81
CA LYS A 58 -14.54 21.28 -6.46
C LYS A 58 -14.91 20.28 -5.34
N LYS A 59 -16.07 19.61 -5.44
CA LYS A 59 -16.55 18.62 -4.47
C LYS A 59 -15.55 17.48 -4.21
N PHE A 60 -14.84 17.01 -5.25
CA PHE A 60 -13.86 15.89 -5.13
C PHE A 60 -12.45 16.39 -4.91
N LYS A 61 -12.15 17.64 -5.32
CA LYS A 61 -10.83 18.25 -5.21
C LYS A 61 -10.32 18.21 -3.76
N ASN A 62 -11.10 18.72 -2.83
CA ASN A 62 -10.72 18.80 -1.42
C ASN A 62 -10.52 17.40 -0.81
N TYR A 63 -11.36 16.42 -1.18
CA TYR A 63 -11.21 15.05 -0.71
C TYR A 63 -9.82 14.49 -1.06
N PHE A 64 -9.42 14.55 -2.34
CA PHE A 64 -8.14 13.98 -2.78
C PHE A 64 -6.94 14.76 -2.25
N ILE A 65 -7.01 16.10 -2.21
CA ILE A 65 -5.94 16.93 -1.63
C ILE A 65 -5.75 16.61 -0.14
N ASN A 66 -6.85 16.44 0.61
CA ASN A 66 -6.78 16.03 2.01
C ASN A 66 -6.15 14.64 2.17
N LYS A 67 -6.42 13.69 1.28
CA LYS A 67 -5.78 12.36 1.34
C LYS A 67 -4.27 12.41 1.11
N TYR A 68 -3.79 13.37 0.32
CA TYR A 68 -2.36 13.60 0.14
C TYR A 68 -1.70 14.24 1.38
N TYR A 69 -2.32 15.30 1.95
CA TYR A 69 -1.75 15.99 3.11
C TYR A 69 -1.94 15.23 4.43
N LEU A 70 -3.06 14.55 4.56
CA LEU A 70 -3.47 13.86 5.79
C LEU A 70 -3.96 12.45 5.43
N PRO A 71 -3.04 11.51 5.14
CA PRO A 71 -3.41 10.14 4.82
C PRO A 71 -4.08 9.44 6.00
N ASP A 72 -5.00 8.52 5.72
CA ASP A 72 -5.66 7.71 6.74
C ASP A 72 -4.71 6.65 7.29
N LEU A 73 -4.03 6.93 8.37
CA LEU A 73 -3.09 5.97 8.96
C LEU A 73 -3.83 4.76 9.55
N PRO A 74 -3.38 3.52 9.31
CA PRO A 74 -4.03 2.30 9.79
C PRO A 74 -3.69 1.96 11.25
N ILE A 75 -3.79 2.94 12.16
CA ILE A 75 -3.34 2.85 13.56
C ILE A 75 -4.08 1.73 14.32
N LYS A 76 -5.37 1.51 14.04
CA LYS A 76 -6.17 0.54 14.77
C LYS A 76 -5.68 -0.90 14.57
N VAL A 77 -5.18 -1.25 13.38
CA VAL A 77 -4.67 -2.60 13.11
C VAL A 77 -3.33 -2.86 13.77
N LEU A 78 -2.52 -1.82 14.03
CA LEU A 78 -1.18 -1.97 14.62
C LEU A 78 -1.21 -2.67 15.98
N LYS A 79 -2.28 -2.47 16.78
CA LYS A 79 -2.47 -3.15 18.07
C LYS A 79 -2.59 -4.67 17.95
N PHE A 80 -2.91 -5.19 16.78
CA PHE A 80 -3.23 -6.61 16.57
C PHE A 80 -2.34 -7.31 15.54
N ILE A 81 -1.66 -6.56 14.67
CA ILE A 81 -0.93 -7.09 13.50
C ILE A 81 0.11 -8.14 13.89
N HIS A 82 0.74 -8.00 15.06
CA HIS A 82 1.71 -8.95 15.61
C HIS A 82 1.15 -10.36 15.84
N LYS A 83 -0.19 -10.51 15.92
CA LYS A 83 -0.85 -11.80 16.17
C LYS A 83 -0.95 -12.67 14.92
N PHE A 84 -0.94 -12.06 13.72
CA PHE A 84 -1.23 -12.77 12.48
C PHE A 84 -0.27 -12.47 11.33
N ALA A 85 0.42 -11.32 11.32
CA ALA A 85 1.33 -11.00 10.23
C ALA A 85 2.66 -11.73 10.35
N ASN A 86 3.14 -12.27 9.22
CA ASN A 86 4.47 -12.85 9.08
C ASN A 86 5.48 -11.78 8.68
N SER A 87 5.12 -10.88 7.75
CA SER A 87 5.94 -9.74 7.34
C SER A 87 5.06 -8.52 7.08
N SER A 88 5.62 -7.31 7.18
CA SER A 88 4.89 -6.08 6.87
C SER A 88 5.81 -4.94 6.45
N ILE A 89 5.25 -3.99 5.69
CA ILE A 89 5.86 -2.73 5.28
C ILE A 89 4.73 -1.70 5.05
N ASP A 90 5.04 -0.42 5.14
CA ASP A 90 4.16 0.66 4.70
C ASP A 90 4.13 0.79 3.16
N ILE A 91 3.11 1.46 2.63
CA ILE A 91 2.99 1.80 1.20
C ILE A 91 3.32 3.29 1.05
N SER A 92 4.59 3.57 0.85
CA SER A 92 5.12 4.92 0.61
C SER A 92 5.51 5.16 -0.84
N ASP A 93 6.13 4.19 -1.50
CA ASP A 93 6.57 4.31 -2.90
C ASP A 93 5.57 3.68 -3.89
N GLY A 94 4.58 3.00 -3.38
CA GLY A 94 3.50 2.36 -4.13
C GLY A 94 3.43 0.86 -3.96
N LEU A 95 2.24 0.31 -4.18
CA LEU A 95 1.90 -1.07 -3.86
C LEU A 95 2.96 -2.08 -4.35
N PHE A 96 3.35 -1.99 -5.61
CA PHE A 96 4.24 -3.00 -6.20
C PHE A 96 5.69 -2.80 -5.78
N ALA A 97 6.17 -1.55 -5.71
CA ALA A 97 7.52 -1.23 -5.26
C ALA A 97 7.75 -1.70 -3.82
N ASP A 98 6.79 -1.43 -2.93
CA ASP A 98 6.92 -1.80 -1.53
C ASP A 98 6.68 -3.30 -1.31
N LEU A 99 5.86 -3.97 -2.13
CA LEU A 99 5.74 -5.43 -2.11
C LEU A 99 7.05 -6.11 -2.53
N GLU A 100 7.76 -5.57 -3.52
CA GLU A 100 9.11 -6.04 -3.88
C GLU A 100 10.09 -5.89 -2.70
N LYS A 101 10.08 -4.74 -2.02
CA LYS A 101 10.91 -4.50 -0.83
C LYS A 101 10.54 -5.42 0.33
N LEU A 102 9.27 -5.79 0.45
CA LEU A 102 8.79 -6.69 1.49
C LEU A 102 9.45 -8.07 1.39
N ILE A 103 9.75 -8.55 0.18
CA ILE A 103 10.28 -9.89 -0.09
C ILE A 103 11.67 -9.90 -0.77
N ASN A 104 12.35 -8.74 -0.87
CA ASN A 104 13.53 -8.56 -1.72
C ASN A 104 14.71 -9.50 -1.43
N LYS A 105 14.87 -9.94 -0.18
CA LYS A 105 15.91 -10.88 0.25
C LYS A 105 15.47 -12.36 0.22
N GLN A 106 14.27 -12.62 -0.27
CA GLN A 106 13.68 -13.96 -0.33
C GLN A 106 13.52 -14.39 -1.80
N LYS A 107 13.79 -15.67 -2.08
CA LYS A 107 13.54 -16.24 -3.41
C LYS A 107 12.05 -16.56 -3.61
N LEU A 108 11.20 -15.54 -3.39
CA LEU A 108 9.74 -15.61 -3.47
C LEU A 108 9.20 -14.78 -4.60
N GLY A 109 8.01 -15.13 -5.06
CA GLY A 109 7.20 -14.37 -5.99
C GLY A 109 5.85 -13.98 -5.39
N PHE A 110 5.02 -13.34 -6.21
CA PHE A 110 3.63 -13.02 -5.84
C PHE A 110 2.69 -13.01 -7.04
N ILE A 111 1.42 -13.24 -6.76
CA ILE A 111 0.31 -12.97 -7.69
C ILE A 111 -0.70 -12.07 -6.97
N ILE A 112 -0.94 -10.89 -7.53
CA ILE A 112 -1.96 -9.95 -7.05
C ILE A 112 -3.22 -10.06 -7.92
N ASN A 113 -4.38 -10.08 -7.30
CA ASN A 113 -5.66 -10.00 -8.02
C ASN A 113 -6.10 -8.54 -8.15
N ALA A 114 -6.03 -8.01 -9.36
CA ALA A 114 -6.37 -6.61 -9.64
C ALA A 114 -7.82 -6.25 -9.30
N ASN A 115 -8.74 -7.22 -9.35
CA ASN A 115 -10.15 -6.99 -9.06
C ASN A 115 -10.44 -6.78 -7.56
N TYR A 116 -9.51 -7.19 -6.69
CA TYR A 116 -9.64 -7.03 -5.24
C TYR A 116 -8.90 -5.81 -4.69
N LEU A 117 -8.24 -5.05 -5.56
CA LEU A 117 -7.49 -3.88 -5.10
C LEU A 117 -8.41 -2.83 -4.48
N PRO A 118 -8.15 -2.41 -3.23
CA PRO A 118 -9.02 -1.51 -2.51
C PRO A 118 -8.85 -0.07 -3.01
N ILE A 119 -9.89 0.46 -3.64
CA ILE A 119 -9.97 1.88 -4.03
C ILE A 119 -11.17 2.54 -3.34
N SER A 120 -11.12 3.85 -3.18
CA SER A 120 -12.22 4.62 -2.62
C SER A 120 -13.39 4.77 -3.63
N LYS A 121 -14.58 5.06 -3.12
CA LYS A 121 -15.73 5.39 -3.98
C LYS A 121 -15.44 6.59 -4.87
N ASN A 122 -14.73 7.60 -4.35
CA ASN A 122 -14.37 8.80 -5.09
C ASN A 122 -13.38 8.50 -6.23
N LEU A 123 -12.36 7.67 -5.96
CA LEU A 123 -11.44 7.22 -7.00
C LEU A 123 -12.15 6.36 -8.04
N CYS A 124 -13.01 5.42 -7.62
CA CYS A 124 -13.80 4.61 -8.54
C CYS A 124 -14.65 5.47 -9.47
N PHE A 125 -15.34 6.49 -8.94
CA PHE A 125 -16.12 7.45 -9.74
C PHE A 125 -15.24 8.21 -10.74
N TYR A 126 -14.08 8.73 -10.28
CA TYR A 126 -13.14 9.44 -11.13
C TYR A 126 -12.64 8.57 -12.29
N LEU A 127 -12.22 7.33 -11.98
CA LEU A 127 -11.68 6.40 -12.97
C LEU A 127 -12.72 6.02 -14.04
N LYS A 128 -13.96 5.73 -13.62
CA LYS A 128 -15.06 5.46 -14.56
C LYS A 128 -15.29 6.64 -15.51
N LYS A 129 -15.34 7.88 -14.97
CA LYS A 129 -15.55 9.08 -15.78
C LYS A 129 -14.43 9.34 -16.79
N LYS A 130 -13.19 8.97 -16.45
CA LYS A 130 -11.99 9.19 -17.28
C LYS A 130 -11.60 7.95 -18.10
N ASN A 131 -12.38 6.88 -18.03
CA ASN A 131 -12.07 5.58 -18.65
C ASN A 131 -10.63 5.10 -18.29
N GLN A 132 -10.25 5.28 -17.02
CA GLN A 132 -8.94 4.93 -16.51
C GLN A 132 -9.00 3.65 -15.65
N LYS A 133 -7.85 2.96 -15.53
CA LYS A 133 -7.74 1.71 -14.77
C LYS A 133 -7.11 1.96 -13.40
N PRO A 134 -7.60 1.31 -12.32
CA PRO A 134 -7.04 1.46 -10.97
C PRO A 134 -5.53 1.24 -10.91
N LEU A 135 -5.01 0.26 -11.64
CA LEU A 135 -3.58 -0.09 -11.66
C LEU A 135 -2.65 1.08 -11.97
N ASN A 136 -3.08 2.05 -12.77
CA ASN A 136 -2.29 3.22 -13.12
C ASN A 136 -2.09 4.21 -11.95
N PHE A 137 -2.83 4.04 -10.85
CA PHE A 137 -2.88 4.99 -9.73
C PHE A 137 -2.36 4.38 -8.43
N ILE A 138 -2.71 3.13 -8.13
CA ILE A 138 -2.37 2.47 -6.86
C ILE A 138 -0.88 2.14 -6.69
N GLY A 139 -0.12 2.13 -7.79
CA GLY A 139 1.34 1.90 -7.77
C GLY A 139 2.17 3.17 -7.53
N LYS A 140 1.55 4.33 -7.25
CA LYS A 140 2.25 5.63 -7.29
C LYS A 140 2.67 6.21 -5.93
N GLY A 141 2.37 5.51 -4.83
CA GLY A 141 2.82 5.87 -3.49
C GLY A 141 1.98 6.92 -2.75
N ASP A 142 2.53 7.39 -1.64
CA ASP A 142 1.95 8.38 -0.71
C ASP A 142 0.64 7.94 -0.02
N ASP A 143 0.29 6.65 -0.05
CA ASP A 143 -0.95 6.16 0.57
C ASP A 143 -0.80 5.86 2.06
N TYR A 144 0.43 5.55 2.54
CA TYR A 144 0.79 5.24 3.93
C TYR A 144 -0.11 4.17 4.57
N GLN A 145 -0.58 3.25 3.75
CA GLN A 145 -1.25 2.04 4.19
C GLN A 145 -0.22 0.96 4.50
N ILE A 146 -0.64 -0.18 5.06
CA ILE A 146 0.24 -1.29 5.36
C ILE A 146 -0.03 -2.45 4.40
N ILE A 147 1.03 -2.97 3.77
CA ILE A 147 1.05 -4.31 3.20
C ILE A 147 1.54 -5.27 4.27
N PHE A 148 0.89 -6.41 4.43
CA PHE A 148 1.39 -7.50 5.24
C PHE A 148 1.05 -8.85 4.63
N THR A 149 1.86 -9.87 4.99
CA THR A 149 1.57 -11.26 4.64
C THR A 149 1.09 -12.02 5.86
N SER A 150 0.23 -13.00 5.63
CA SER A 150 -0.33 -13.83 6.70
C SER A 150 -0.69 -15.22 6.20
N SER A 151 -0.54 -16.23 7.06
CA SER A 151 -1.00 -17.59 6.79
C SER A 151 -2.52 -17.62 6.50
N LYS A 152 -2.94 -18.45 5.55
CA LYS A 152 -4.35 -18.66 5.17
C LYS A 152 -5.26 -18.99 6.36
N LYS A 153 -4.72 -19.66 7.39
CA LYS A 153 -5.46 -20.00 8.63
C LYS A 153 -5.99 -18.78 9.37
N ASN A 154 -5.40 -17.61 9.16
CA ASN A 154 -5.79 -16.36 9.83
C ASN A 154 -6.91 -15.60 9.11
N ARG A 155 -7.38 -16.04 7.93
CA ARG A 155 -8.40 -15.34 7.13
C ARG A 155 -9.62 -14.94 7.92
N ASN A 156 -10.22 -15.90 8.65
CA ASN A 156 -11.42 -15.64 9.44
C ASN A 156 -11.15 -14.64 10.57
N TYR A 157 -10.02 -14.77 11.25
CA TYR A 157 -9.63 -13.83 12.30
C TYR A 157 -9.44 -12.40 11.73
N ILE A 158 -8.70 -12.25 10.64
CA ILE A 158 -8.44 -10.94 9.99
C ILE A 158 -9.74 -10.31 9.53
N ASN A 159 -10.66 -11.07 8.91
CA ASN A 159 -11.96 -10.57 8.47
C ASN A 159 -12.84 -10.09 9.64
N LYS A 160 -12.95 -10.90 10.71
CA LYS A 160 -13.67 -10.51 11.93
C LYS A 160 -13.03 -9.28 12.58
N LEU A 161 -11.69 -9.23 12.65
CA LEU A 161 -10.97 -8.09 13.21
C LEU A 161 -11.23 -6.82 12.40
N SER A 162 -11.12 -6.85 11.08
CA SER A 162 -11.37 -5.72 10.18
C SER A 162 -12.73 -5.07 10.47
N LYS A 163 -13.77 -5.88 10.60
CA LYS A 163 -15.12 -5.41 10.94
C LYS A 163 -15.19 -4.82 12.36
N ARG A 164 -14.62 -5.52 13.35
CA ARG A 164 -14.66 -5.12 14.77
C ARG A 164 -13.98 -3.76 15.01
N ILE A 165 -12.83 -3.51 14.38
CA ILE A 165 -12.08 -2.26 14.55
C ILE A 165 -12.51 -1.17 13.58
N ASN A 166 -13.47 -1.45 12.69
CA ASN A 166 -13.88 -0.56 11.60
C ASN A 166 -12.64 -0.01 10.83
N GLN A 167 -11.79 -0.93 10.38
CA GLN A 167 -10.60 -0.65 9.56
C GLN A 167 -10.60 -1.62 8.38
N LYS A 168 -10.65 -1.09 7.16
CA LYS A 168 -10.64 -1.93 5.96
C LYS A 168 -9.32 -2.68 5.86
N ILE A 169 -9.39 -4.01 5.72
CA ILE A 169 -8.27 -4.90 5.44
C ILE A 169 -8.69 -5.81 4.29
N THR A 170 -7.98 -5.77 3.20
CA THR A 170 -8.36 -6.45 1.97
C THR A 170 -7.31 -7.48 1.58
N LEU A 171 -7.74 -8.73 1.36
CA LEU A 171 -6.93 -9.77 0.75
C LEU A 171 -6.79 -9.46 -0.75
N ILE A 172 -5.56 -9.27 -1.21
CA ILE A 172 -5.27 -8.85 -2.59
C ILE A 172 -4.47 -9.86 -3.42
N GLY A 173 -3.89 -10.88 -2.80
CA GLY A 173 -3.04 -11.81 -3.53
C GLY A 173 -2.41 -12.88 -2.65
N THR A 174 -1.39 -13.55 -3.21
CA THR A 174 -0.70 -14.67 -2.57
C THR A 174 0.79 -14.66 -2.89
N ILE A 175 1.62 -15.05 -1.93
CA ILE A 175 3.06 -15.28 -2.09
C ILE A 175 3.29 -16.64 -2.75
N THR A 176 4.18 -16.68 -3.75
CA THR A 176 4.52 -17.89 -4.50
C THR A 176 5.97 -18.29 -4.31
N ASN A 177 6.31 -19.53 -4.63
CA ASN A 177 7.67 -20.07 -4.58
C ASN A 177 8.54 -19.70 -5.80
N ASN A 178 7.96 -19.07 -6.82
CA ASN A 178 8.67 -18.71 -8.02
C ASN A 178 9.10 -17.23 -7.96
N TYR A 179 10.37 -16.98 -7.68
CA TYR A 179 10.92 -15.62 -7.55
C TYR A 179 10.83 -14.76 -8.81
N LYS A 180 10.69 -15.38 -10.01
CA LYS A 180 10.45 -14.67 -11.27
C LYS A 180 8.99 -14.25 -11.45
N GLN A 181 8.08 -14.78 -10.64
CA GLN A 181 6.66 -14.49 -10.73
C GLN A 181 6.32 -13.20 -9.98
N ARG A 182 6.21 -12.12 -10.73
CA ARG A 182 5.82 -10.78 -10.29
C ARG A 182 4.59 -10.39 -11.10
N MET A 183 3.45 -11.00 -10.77
CA MET A 183 2.30 -11.02 -11.67
C MET A 183 1.07 -10.37 -11.04
N ILE A 184 0.28 -9.75 -11.90
CA ILE A 184 -1.03 -9.22 -11.58
C ILE A 184 -2.04 -10.01 -12.41
N ASN A 185 -2.94 -10.72 -11.74
CA ASN A 185 -4.08 -11.36 -12.40
C ASN A 185 -5.21 -10.33 -12.54
N ARG A 186 -5.64 -10.09 -13.75
CA ARG A 186 -6.77 -9.26 -14.07
C ARG A 186 -7.66 -9.97 -15.10
N ASP A 187 -8.87 -10.32 -14.67
CA ASP A 187 -9.86 -11.00 -15.52
C ASP A 187 -9.28 -12.25 -16.23
N GLY A 188 -8.48 -13.04 -15.50
CA GLY A 188 -7.80 -14.23 -16.03
C GLY A 188 -6.52 -13.95 -16.82
N LYS A 189 -6.21 -12.70 -17.15
CA LYS A 189 -4.96 -12.31 -17.83
C LYS A 189 -3.88 -11.99 -16.82
N LEU A 190 -2.68 -12.53 -17.02
CA LEU A 190 -1.49 -12.26 -16.21
C LEU A 190 -0.69 -11.11 -16.83
N LEU A 191 -0.49 -10.04 -16.03
CA LEU A 191 0.31 -8.86 -16.37
C LEU A 191 1.54 -8.82 -15.48
N LYS A 192 2.68 -8.33 -15.99
CA LYS A 192 3.87 -8.10 -15.17
C LYS A 192 3.67 -6.90 -14.25
N SER A 193 4.08 -7.01 -12.97
CA SER A 193 4.01 -5.89 -12.02
C SER A 193 4.93 -4.74 -12.39
N SER A 194 6.05 -5.01 -13.07
CA SER A 194 6.98 -4.00 -13.59
C SER A 194 6.36 -2.97 -14.53
N ASN A 195 5.20 -3.28 -15.13
CA ASN A 195 4.45 -2.31 -15.94
C ASN A 195 3.77 -1.20 -15.10
N TYR A 196 3.79 -1.32 -13.76
CA TYR A 196 3.11 -0.43 -12.82
C TYR A 196 4.06 0.02 -11.71
N GLU A 197 5.28 0.40 -12.10
CA GLU A 197 6.34 0.82 -11.19
C GLU A 197 5.94 2.02 -10.33
N GLY A 198 6.44 2.01 -9.09
CA GLY A 198 6.23 3.04 -8.10
C GLY A 198 7.08 4.29 -8.32
N TYR A 199 7.23 5.07 -7.27
CA TYR A 199 8.12 6.21 -7.24
C TYR A 199 9.57 5.72 -7.04
N PHE A 200 10.48 6.22 -7.86
CA PHE A 200 11.93 6.00 -7.71
C PHE A 200 12.60 7.35 -7.43
N HIS A 201 13.43 7.37 -6.39
CA HIS A 201 14.34 8.48 -6.17
C HIS A 201 15.48 8.39 -7.19
N ASN A 202 15.55 9.35 -8.08
CA ASN A 202 16.76 9.58 -8.90
C ASN A 202 17.70 10.44 -8.04
N PHE A 203 18.73 9.80 -7.52
CA PHE A 203 19.85 10.47 -6.85
C PHE A 203 20.90 10.90 -7.88
#